data_44506a993a33634e40cd4c5ed67645f1
#
_entry.id   44506a993a33634e40cd4c5ed67645f1
#
_cell.length_a   1.000
_cell.length_b   1.000
_cell.length_c   1.000
_cell.angle_alpha   90.00
_cell.angle_beta   90.00
_cell.angle_gamma   90.00
#
_symmetry.space_group_name_H-M   'P 1'
#
loop_
_entity.id
_entity.type
_entity.pdbx_description
1 polymer ?
#
loop_
_entity_poly.entity_id
_entity_poly.type
_entity_poly.pdbx_seq_one_letter_code
_entity_poly.pdbx_strand_id
1 'polypeptide(L)'
;MKNMYFFKSVVFLTAIITLLACKKAKSPAPELTVSMSTITFAPEGGSQDITITSNADWSVSNPAFSWLQLSATSGKSGSTVIHVTVTSPNGTGASQSAILEISASNGQARRVTVTQAPTIYPSYNTSPIAPDMTGVTSNAVQLAAKMATGMGMNFGNTMDSPNDGDWVTGKITYAQIKFVKQIGFSAVRIPMNWVWTHLSDRKKATIDPAWLARVKQVVGYCVANDVYVIINAHADLGWLEDNVNAIKKDSVNAMQKAIWEQIATTLRDFDEHLLFASTNEPKADDTTQMAILNGYHETFIKAVRSTGGKNSYRVLVVQGPHTNTSITHTLMNTMPHDPVPNKLMLEVHDYTPFQFTLMDADASWGKMVYYWGAGNVSTIEPDRNNTPGNGDEAAIAAQHQLMKHDFVDKGIPVVLGEYSTMRRTTPPFIPLDTLMHNRSVDYWTKFVTKTAKTNGMLPFFWEVGQMLDRANNVIKDQRMYNALVAGYK
;
A
#
# COMPACT_ATOMS: atom_id res chain seq x y z
N MET A 1 -76.07 10.21 111.67
CA MET A 1 -75.45 11.34 110.94
C MET A 1 -74.18 10.82 110.25
N LYS A 2 -74.12 11.04 109.01
CA LYS A 2 -72.95 10.97 108.13
C LYS A 2 -72.53 9.64 107.55
N ASN A 3 -72.74 9.57 106.31
CA ASN A 3 -72.42 8.57 105.29
C ASN A 3 -70.93 8.39 105.08
N MET A 4 -70.57 7.19 104.72
CA MET A 4 -69.26 6.92 104.12
C MET A 4 -69.45 6.02 102.92
N TYR A 5 -69.18 6.56 101.79
CA TYR A 5 -69.22 5.84 100.50
C TYR A 5 -67.90 5.15 100.20
N PHE A 6 -67.97 3.87 99.84
CA PHE A 6 -66.85 3.12 99.30
C PHE A 6 -66.80 3.22 97.81
N PHE A 7 -65.67 3.69 97.29
CA PHE A 7 -65.39 3.68 95.87
C PHE A 7 -64.60 2.43 95.45
N LYS A 8 -65.19 1.59 94.59
CA LYS A 8 -64.51 0.49 93.97
C LYS A 8 -63.86 0.94 92.69
N SER A 9 -62.52 0.89 92.60
CA SER A 9 -61.77 1.17 91.38
C SER A 9 -61.76 -0.09 90.50
N VAL A 10 -62.32 0.02 89.32
CA VAL A 10 -62.19 -0.96 88.23
C VAL A 10 -60.97 -0.59 87.37
N VAL A 11 -59.95 -1.43 87.32
CA VAL A 11 -58.79 -1.26 86.45
C VAL A 11 -59.15 -1.87 85.12
N PHE A 12 -59.25 -1.03 84.08
CA PHE A 12 -59.35 -1.45 82.64
C PHE A 12 -57.97 -1.66 82.10
N LEU A 13 -57.64 -2.91 81.76
CA LEU A 13 -56.41 -3.29 81.11
C LEU A 13 -56.61 -3.18 79.58
N THR A 14 -56.15 -2.08 78.91
CA THR A 14 -56.19 -1.91 77.48
C THR A 14 -55.00 -2.59 76.85
N ALA A 15 -55.22 -3.72 76.19
CA ALA A 15 -54.22 -4.39 75.41
C ALA A 15 -54.06 -3.63 74.02
N ILE A 16 -52.95 -2.93 73.86
CA ILE A 16 -52.58 -2.33 72.57
C ILE A 16 -51.97 -3.43 71.72
N ILE A 17 -52.71 -3.93 70.70
CA ILE A 17 -52.21 -4.82 69.64
C ILE A 17 -51.52 -3.92 68.58
N THR A 18 -50.19 -3.83 68.60
CA THR A 18 -49.40 -3.24 67.56
C THR A 18 -49.35 -4.21 66.38
N LEU A 19 -50.11 -3.93 65.30
CA LEU A 19 -50.02 -4.55 64.02
C LEU A 19 -48.70 -4.10 63.37
N LEU A 20 -47.63 -4.87 63.44
CA LEU A 20 -46.46 -4.77 62.62
C LEU A 20 -46.89 -5.15 61.19
N ALA A 21 -47.26 -4.14 60.36
CA ALA A 21 -47.40 -4.28 58.92
C ALA A 21 -46.01 -4.45 58.32
N CYS A 22 -45.57 -5.71 58.11
CA CYS A 22 -44.47 -5.99 57.22
C CYS A 22 -44.78 -5.40 55.80
N LYS A 23 -44.25 -4.20 55.48
CA LYS A 23 -44.18 -3.73 54.10
C LYS A 23 -43.33 -4.73 53.37
N LYS A 24 -43.90 -5.63 52.57
CA LYS A 24 -43.21 -6.43 51.60
C LYS A 24 -42.47 -5.42 50.70
N ALA A 25 -41.14 -5.39 50.77
CA ALA A 25 -40.33 -4.59 49.87
C ALA A 25 -40.78 -4.94 48.45
N LYS A 26 -41.26 -3.96 47.71
CA LYS A 26 -41.60 -4.15 46.29
C LYS A 26 -40.34 -4.66 45.62
N SER A 27 -40.38 -5.86 45.06
CA SER A 27 -39.30 -6.37 44.23
C SER A 27 -39.00 -5.32 43.16
N PRO A 28 -37.74 -4.99 42.90
CA PRO A 28 -37.39 -4.04 41.84
C PRO A 28 -38.05 -4.51 40.54
N ALA A 29 -38.49 -3.56 39.73
CA ALA A 29 -39.07 -3.86 38.42
C ALA A 29 -38.05 -4.64 37.58
N PRO A 30 -38.49 -5.64 36.80
CA PRO A 30 -37.60 -6.39 35.92
C PRO A 30 -36.83 -5.45 34.98
N GLU A 31 -35.51 -5.56 34.96
CA GLU A 31 -34.62 -4.72 34.15
C GLU A 31 -33.70 -5.61 33.31
N LEU A 32 -33.63 -5.28 32.01
CA LEU A 32 -32.61 -5.76 31.07
C LEU A 32 -32.38 -4.67 30.03
N THR A 33 -31.15 -4.19 29.96
CA THR A 33 -30.72 -3.20 28.92
C THR A 33 -29.46 -3.67 28.21
N VAL A 34 -29.26 -3.20 26.99
CA VAL A 34 -28.05 -3.38 26.21
C VAL A 34 -27.59 -2.02 25.70
N SER A 35 -26.27 -1.79 25.63
CA SER A 35 -25.69 -0.50 25.26
C SER A 35 -25.98 -0.13 23.82
N MET A 36 -26.22 -1.11 22.93
CA MET A 36 -26.60 -0.90 21.52
C MET A 36 -27.49 -2.04 21.02
N SER A 37 -28.39 -1.72 20.09
CA SER A 37 -29.29 -2.68 19.44
C SER A 37 -28.82 -3.14 18.07
N THR A 38 -27.76 -2.50 17.52
CA THR A 38 -27.19 -2.81 16.21
C THR A 38 -25.69 -2.70 16.27
N ILE A 39 -24.99 -3.68 15.67
CA ILE A 39 -23.55 -3.69 15.47
C ILE A 39 -23.29 -3.92 13.99
N THR A 40 -22.43 -3.10 13.39
CA THR A 40 -22.01 -3.27 12.00
C THR A 40 -20.52 -3.47 11.92
N PHE A 41 -20.10 -4.56 11.29
CA PHE A 41 -18.71 -4.87 11.02
C PHE A 41 -18.37 -4.60 9.56
N ALA A 42 -17.13 -4.15 9.33
CA ALA A 42 -16.52 -4.11 8.01
C ALA A 42 -16.38 -5.52 7.43
N PRO A 43 -16.13 -5.65 6.11
CA PRO A 43 -15.94 -6.95 5.46
C PRO A 43 -14.93 -7.88 6.14
N GLU A 44 -13.85 -7.34 6.67
CA GLU A 44 -12.76 -8.07 7.30
C GLU A 44 -13.11 -8.61 8.70
N GLY A 45 -14.21 -8.14 9.29
CA GLY A 45 -14.60 -8.46 10.65
C GLY A 45 -14.02 -7.49 11.68
N GLY A 46 -13.75 -7.98 12.87
CA GLY A 46 -13.24 -7.22 14.00
C GLY A 46 -13.94 -7.55 15.32
N SER A 47 -13.75 -6.71 16.34
CA SER A 47 -14.38 -6.86 17.66
C SER A 47 -15.01 -5.56 18.12
N GLN A 48 -16.19 -5.64 18.76
CA GLN A 48 -16.87 -4.50 19.39
C GLN A 48 -17.45 -4.95 20.74
N ASP A 49 -17.54 -4.01 21.68
CA ASP A 49 -18.03 -4.25 23.02
C ASP A 49 -19.50 -3.88 23.13
N ILE A 50 -20.28 -4.73 23.82
CA ILE A 50 -21.60 -4.38 24.29
C ILE A 50 -21.69 -4.56 25.80
N THR A 51 -22.41 -3.67 26.48
CA THR A 51 -22.69 -3.76 27.88
C THR A 51 -24.11 -4.28 28.09
N ILE A 52 -24.24 -5.37 28.86
CA ILE A 52 -25.53 -5.92 29.28
C ILE A 52 -25.71 -5.56 30.76
N THR A 53 -26.81 -4.89 31.07
CA THR A 53 -27.19 -4.57 32.46
C THR A 53 -28.53 -5.22 32.79
N SER A 54 -28.58 -6.05 33.86
CA SER A 54 -29.77 -6.75 34.27
C SER A 54 -29.83 -6.89 35.78
N ASN A 55 -31.01 -6.84 36.36
CA ASN A 55 -31.23 -7.17 37.79
C ASN A 55 -31.52 -8.65 38.02
N ALA A 56 -31.26 -9.51 37.02
CA ALA A 56 -31.38 -10.96 37.09
C ALA A 56 -30.30 -11.64 36.24
N ASP A 57 -30.10 -12.93 36.44
CA ASP A 57 -29.20 -13.72 35.58
C ASP A 57 -29.67 -13.69 34.14
N TRP A 58 -28.74 -13.62 33.21
CA TRP A 58 -29.02 -13.49 31.76
C TRP A 58 -28.25 -14.51 30.92
N SER A 59 -28.77 -14.75 29.72
CA SER A 59 -28.09 -15.57 28.69
C SER A 59 -28.25 -14.94 27.31
N VAL A 60 -27.32 -15.26 26.39
CA VAL A 60 -27.34 -14.84 24.97
C VAL A 60 -27.41 -16.06 24.07
N SER A 61 -28.38 -16.08 23.17
CA SER A 61 -28.45 -17.04 22.07
C SER A 61 -27.70 -16.46 20.85
N ASN A 62 -26.71 -17.20 20.35
CA ASN A 62 -25.97 -16.86 19.13
C ASN A 62 -26.20 -17.93 18.05
N PRO A 63 -27.09 -17.70 17.05
CA PRO A 63 -27.34 -18.65 15.97
C PRO A 63 -26.23 -18.70 14.92
N ALA A 64 -25.27 -17.75 14.97
CA ALA A 64 -24.23 -17.53 13.96
C ALA A 64 -22.81 -17.86 14.48
N PHE A 65 -22.68 -18.82 15.38
CA PHE A 65 -21.41 -19.19 16.02
C PHE A 65 -20.29 -19.58 15.03
N SER A 66 -20.63 -19.88 13.78
CA SER A 66 -19.65 -20.20 12.72
C SER A 66 -18.80 -18.99 12.29
N TRP A 67 -19.35 -17.76 12.41
CA TRP A 67 -18.64 -16.55 12.02
C TRP A 67 -18.67 -15.45 13.09
N LEU A 68 -19.53 -15.59 14.13
CA LEU A 68 -19.74 -14.61 15.19
C LEU A 68 -19.44 -15.26 16.54
N GLN A 69 -18.47 -14.73 17.26
CA GLN A 69 -18.06 -15.22 18.58
C GLN A 69 -18.39 -14.20 19.67
N LEU A 70 -18.69 -14.71 20.87
CA LEU A 70 -18.95 -13.92 22.06
C LEU A 70 -17.98 -14.32 23.16
N SER A 71 -17.45 -13.35 23.91
CA SER A 71 -16.58 -13.63 25.08
C SER A 71 -17.31 -14.28 26.23
N ALA A 72 -18.65 -14.09 26.33
CA ALA A 72 -19.53 -14.77 27.27
C ALA A 72 -20.93 -14.92 26.69
N THR A 73 -21.59 -16.02 26.95
CA THR A 73 -22.98 -16.33 26.56
C THR A 73 -23.97 -16.30 27.71
N SER A 74 -23.51 -16.02 28.94
CA SER A 74 -24.36 -15.87 30.14
C SER A 74 -23.63 -15.03 31.20
N GLY A 75 -24.40 -14.47 32.14
CA GLY A 75 -23.85 -13.73 33.26
C GLY A 75 -24.84 -13.61 34.43
N LYS A 76 -24.34 -13.08 35.54
CA LYS A 76 -25.12 -12.79 36.75
C LYS A 76 -25.78 -11.41 36.70
N SER A 77 -26.71 -11.16 37.62
CA SER A 77 -27.25 -9.81 37.81
C SER A 77 -26.14 -8.78 38.03
N GLY A 78 -26.29 -7.59 37.42
CA GLY A 78 -25.30 -6.51 37.39
C GLY A 78 -25.05 -6.03 35.98
N SER A 79 -23.92 -5.34 35.79
CA SER A 79 -23.46 -4.84 34.48
C SER A 79 -22.25 -5.63 34.03
N THR A 80 -22.29 -6.17 32.80
CA THR A 80 -21.22 -6.99 32.21
C THR A 80 -20.93 -6.51 30.79
N VAL A 81 -19.66 -6.34 30.49
CA VAL A 81 -19.19 -6.09 29.11
C VAL A 81 -18.89 -7.44 28.46
N ILE A 82 -19.41 -7.66 27.23
CA ILE A 82 -19.04 -8.80 26.39
C ILE A 82 -18.48 -8.30 25.08
N HIS A 83 -17.44 -9.01 24.59
CA HIS A 83 -16.86 -8.76 23.27
C HIS A 83 -17.63 -9.57 22.23
N VAL A 84 -18.11 -8.87 21.20
CA VAL A 84 -18.75 -9.47 20.02
C VAL A 84 -17.70 -9.43 18.91
N THR A 85 -17.25 -10.60 18.45
CA THR A 85 -16.12 -10.71 17.52
C THR A 85 -16.52 -11.45 16.24
N VAL A 86 -16.20 -10.86 15.11
CA VAL A 86 -16.28 -11.49 13.79
C VAL A 86 -14.88 -11.87 13.35
N THR A 87 -14.61 -13.16 13.21
CA THR A 87 -13.26 -13.72 13.10
C THR A 87 -12.73 -13.90 11.68
N SER A 88 -13.61 -13.76 10.67
CA SER A 88 -13.25 -14.00 9.27
C SER A 88 -13.92 -13.00 8.31
N PRO A 89 -13.30 -12.69 7.18
CA PRO A 89 -13.90 -11.88 6.13
C PRO A 89 -15.19 -12.51 5.59
N ASN A 90 -16.17 -11.66 5.27
CA ASN A 90 -17.40 -12.08 4.60
C ASN A 90 -17.19 -12.20 3.09
N GLY A 91 -16.72 -13.34 2.63
CA GLY A 91 -16.53 -13.67 1.20
C GLY A 91 -17.80 -14.12 0.46
N THR A 92 -18.99 -13.97 1.03
CA THR A 92 -20.24 -14.52 0.44
C THR A 92 -20.79 -13.69 -0.73
N GLY A 93 -20.28 -12.46 -0.94
CA GLY A 93 -20.80 -11.52 -1.95
C GLY A 93 -22.09 -10.78 -1.53
N ALA A 94 -22.62 -11.04 -0.34
CA ALA A 94 -23.77 -10.36 0.24
C ALA A 94 -23.54 -10.10 1.73
N SER A 95 -24.19 -9.06 2.28
CA SER A 95 -24.17 -8.83 3.73
C SER A 95 -24.71 -10.04 4.47
N GLN A 96 -24.01 -10.47 5.50
CA GLN A 96 -24.55 -11.48 6.43
C GLN A 96 -24.99 -10.82 7.74
N SER A 97 -26.04 -11.38 8.35
CA SER A 97 -26.64 -10.82 9.53
C SER A 97 -27.04 -11.92 10.52
N ALA A 98 -26.96 -11.62 11.79
CA ALA A 98 -27.42 -12.47 12.89
C ALA A 98 -28.13 -11.62 13.95
N ILE A 99 -29.08 -12.22 14.65
CA ILE A 99 -29.73 -11.60 15.80
C ILE A 99 -29.26 -12.33 17.05
N LEU A 100 -28.59 -11.62 17.94
CA LEU A 100 -28.31 -12.07 19.29
C LEU A 100 -29.53 -11.81 20.15
N GLU A 101 -30.08 -12.86 20.76
CA GLU A 101 -31.22 -12.76 21.65
C GLU A 101 -30.73 -12.87 23.09
N ILE A 102 -30.85 -11.78 23.87
CA ILE A 102 -30.45 -11.68 25.25
C ILE A 102 -31.71 -11.83 26.09
N SER A 103 -31.76 -12.87 26.95
CA SER A 103 -32.90 -13.16 27.79
C SER A 103 -32.46 -13.18 29.27
N ALA A 104 -33.24 -12.52 30.13
CA ALA A 104 -33.02 -12.54 31.56
C ALA A 104 -34.05 -13.43 32.30
N SER A 105 -33.67 -14.04 33.39
CA SER A 105 -34.55 -14.92 34.20
C SER A 105 -35.72 -14.17 34.82
N ASN A 106 -35.73 -12.83 34.78
CA ASN A 106 -36.86 -11.97 35.18
C ASN A 106 -37.94 -11.80 34.07
N GLY A 107 -37.79 -12.53 32.93
CA GLY A 107 -38.72 -12.49 31.78
C GLY A 107 -38.48 -11.38 30.75
N GLN A 108 -37.46 -10.53 30.94
CA GLN A 108 -37.09 -9.53 29.96
C GLN A 108 -36.25 -10.13 28.86
N ALA A 109 -36.41 -9.63 27.61
CA ALA A 109 -35.58 -9.97 26.48
C ALA A 109 -35.16 -8.70 25.67
N ARG A 110 -33.99 -8.75 25.04
CA ARG A 110 -33.44 -7.73 24.15
C ARG A 110 -32.82 -8.42 22.96
N ARG A 111 -32.79 -7.69 21.83
CA ARG A 111 -32.16 -8.16 20.57
C ARG A 111 -31.09 -7.20 20.15
N VAL A 112 -29.97 -7.76 19.70
CA VAL A 112 -28.88 -7.03 19.06
C VAL A 112 -28.69 -7.61 17.67
N THR A 113 -28.90 -6.79 16.65
CA THR A 113 -28.66 -7.17 15.26
C THR A 113 -27.20 -6.95 14.94
N VAL A 114 -26.49 -8.00 14.53
CA VAL A 114 -25.09 -7.93 14.09
C VAL A 114 -25.08 -8.13 12.57
N THR A 115 -24.45 -7.19 11.84
CA THR A 115 -24.33 -7.24 10.40
C THR A 115 -22.86 -7.14 10.00
N GLN A 116 -22.42 -7.93 9.04
CA GLN A 116 -21.12 -7.82 8.39
C GLN A 116 -21.30 -7.56 6.89
N ALA A 117 -20.67 -6.49 6.39
CA ALA A 117 -20.66 -6.18 4.97
C ALA A 117 -19.91 -7.27 4.17
N PRO A 118 -20.25 -7.51 2.89
CA PRO A 118 -19.50 -8.41 2.03
C PRO A 118 -18.17 -7.77 1.62
N THR A 119 -17.15 -8.60 1.34
CA THR A 119 -15.98 -8.15 0.58
C THR A 119 -16.41 -7.80 -0.86
N ILE A 120 -15.78 -6.75 -1.43
CA ILE A 120 -16.03 -6.36 -2.84
C ILE A 120 -15.53 -7.45 -3.78
N TYR A 121 -14.37 -8.06 -3.47
CA TYR A 121 -13.80 -9.18 -4.19
C TYR A 121 -13.56 -10.37 -3.24
N PRO A 122 -13.53 -11.61 -3.75
CA PRO A 122 -13.17 -12.77 -2.93
C PRO A 122 -11.75 -12.64 -2.40
N SER A 123 -11.44 -13.33 -1.31
CA SER A 123 -10.05 -13.48 -0.86
C SER A 123 -9.36 -14.51 -1.73
N TYR A 124 -8.15 -14.17 -2.20
CA TYR A 124 -7.28 -15.05 -2.97
C TYR A 124 -6.20 -15.72 -2.13
N ASN A 125 -6.05 -15.28 -0.87
CA ASN A 125 -5.16 -15.94 0.08
C ASN A 125 -5.89 -17.09 0.78
N THR A 126 -6.22 -18.15 0.04
CA THR A 126 -6.97 -19.32 0.53
C THR A 126 -6.10 -20.38 1.19
N SER A 127 -4.78 -20.28 1.02
CA SER A 127 -3.81 -21.29 1.52
C SER A 127 -2.53 -20.60 1.99
N PRO A 128 -2.60 -19.79 3.07
CA PRO A 128 -1.40 -19.21 3.65
C PRO A 128 -0.50 -20.30 4.21
N ILE A 129 0.82 -20.11 4.10
CA ILE A 129 1.81 -21.04 4.64
C ILE A 129 2.58 -20.39 5.79
N ALA A 130 3.20 -21.21 6.63
CA ALA A 130 4.03 -20.72 7.73
C ALA A 130 5.14 -19.79 7.23
N PRO A 131 5.51 -18.74 7.98
CA PRO A 131 6.61 -17.84 7.65
C PRO A 131 7.93 -18.59 7.42
N ASP A 132 8.65 -18.22 6.35
CA ASP A 132 9.97 -18.76 5.98
C ASP A 132 10.96 -17.62 5.73
N MET A 133 12.01 -17.52 6.54
CA MET A 133 13.05 -16.50 6.40
C MET A 133 14.18 -16.91 5.45
N THR A 134 14.19 -18.17 4.97
CA THR A 134 15.28 -18.69 4.13
C THR A 134 15.40 -17.92 2.83
N GLY A 135 16.57 -17.31 2.58
CA GLY A 135 16.83 -16.50 1.39
C GLY A 135 16.18 -15.10 1.36
N VAL A 136 15.59 -14.64 2.48
CA VAL A 136 15.01 -13.28 2.64
C VAL A 136 15.44 -12.63 3.96
N THR A 137 16.68 -12.89 4.36
CA THR A 137 17.23 -12.45 5.64
C THR A 137 17.60 -10.99 5.68
N SER A 138 17.92 -10.36 4.54
CA SER A 138 18.36 -8.97 4.47
C SER A 138 17.25 -8.01 4.93
N ASN A 139 17.61 -7.02 5.76
CA ASN A 139 16.76 -5.85 5.92
C ASN A 139 16.86 -4.95 4.68
N ALA A 140 16.04 -3.88 4.61
CA ALA A 140 16.00 -3.01 3.45
C ALA A 140 17.37 -2.36 3.13
N VAL A 141 18.12 -1.93 4.14
CA VAL A 141 19.45 -1.31 3.96
C VAL A 141 20.47 -2.31 3.42
N GLN A 142 20.49 -3.54 3.97
CA GLN A 142 21.38 -4.60 3.49
C GLN A 142 21.05 -5.01 2.05
N LEU A 143 19.75 -5.09 1.74
CA LEU A 143 19.31 -5.43 0.38
C LEU A 143 19.64 -4.31 -0.61
N ALA A 144 19.44 -3.05 -0.24
CA ALA A 144 19.85 -1.89 -1.04
C ALA A 144 21.35 -1.91 -1.37
N ALA A 145 22.19 -2.24 -0.40
CA ALA A 145 23.63 -2.38 -0.61
C ALA A 145 23.98 -3.50 -1.61
N LYS A 146 23.27 -4.64 -1.57
CA LYS A 146 23.43 -5.72 -2.54
C LYS A 146 22.98 -5.29 -3.94
N MET A 147 21.83 -4.61 -4.05
CA MET A 147 21.33 -4.07 -5.32
C MET A 147 22.26 -3.02 -5.93
N ALA A 148 22.96 -2.24 -5.10
CA ALA A 148 23.87 -1.17 -5.53
C ALA A 148 25.24 -1.66 -6.01
N THR A 149 25.50 -2.96 -6.09
CA THR A 149 26.78 -3.52 -6.60
C THR A 149 26.97 -3.31 -8.11
N GLY A 150 25.89 -3.07 -8.83
CA GLY A 150 25.87 -2.68 -10.23
C GLY A 150 24.78 -1.64 -10.48
N MET A 151 24.56 -1.27 -11.74
CA MET A 151 23.54 -0.29 -12.14
C MET A 151 22.12 -0.83 -12.02
N GLY A 152 21.13 0.08 -11.93
CA GLY A 152 19.71 -0.21 -12.03
C GLY A 152 19.11 0.29 -13.35
N MET A 153 18.15 -0.44 -13.93
CA MET A 153 17.37 0.02 -15.07
C MET A 153 15.95 -0.52 -15.07
N ASN A 154 15.07 0.15 -15.82
CA ASN A 154 13.75 -0.34 -16.12
C ASN A 154 13.72 -1.17 -17.41
N PHE A 155 12.88 -2.20 -17.48
CA PHE A 155 12.35 -2.75 -18.71
C PHE A 155 11.02 -2.07 -19.03
N GLY A 156 11.06 -0.75 -19.28
CA GLY A 156 9.87 0.04 -19.53
C GLY A 156 9.19 -0.29 -20.85
N ASN A 157 7.90 0.05 -20.96
CA ASN A 157 7.06 -0.15 -22.13
C ASN A 157 6.95 -1.61 -22.59
N THR A 158 7.17 -2.57 -21.70
CA THR A 158 7.16 -4.01 -22.02
C THR A 158 5.98 -4.72 -21.36
N MET A 159 6.06 -5.02 -20.06
CA MET A 159 4.99 -5.71 -19.33
C MET A 159 3.95 -4.74 -18.73
N ASP A 160 4.16 -3.47 -18.85
CA ASP A 160 3.22 -2.37 -18.62
C ASP A 160 2.37 -2.01 -19.85
N SER A 161 2.72 -2.54 -21.03
CA SER A 161 1.91 -2.42 -22.26
C SER A 161 0.67 -3.33 -22.22
N PRO A 162 -0.34 -3.09 -23.08
CA PRO A 162 -1.58 -3.90 -23.10
C PRO A 162 -1.34 -5.39 -23.28
N ASN A 163 -0.40 -5.75 -24.16
CA ASN A 163 0.12 -7.10 -24.30
C ASN A 163 1.64 -7.05 -24.15
N ASP A 164 2.22 -8.11 -23.62
CA ASP A 164 3.66 -8.22 -23.33
C ASP A 164 4.53 -7.84 -24.54
N GLY A 165 5.12 -6.64 -24.50
CA GLY A 165 6.03 -6.12 -25.51
C GLY A 165 5.42 -5.31 -26.65
N ASP A 166 4.15 -4.88 -26.57
CA ASP A 166 3.47 -4.12 -27.65
C ASP A 166 4.11 -2.75 -27.96
N TRP A 167 4.64 -2.07 -26.93
CA TRP A 167 5.19 -0.72 -27.09
C TRP A 167 6.70 -0.70 -27.38
N VAL A 168 7.33 -1.87 -27.37
CA VAL A 168 8.76 -2.06 -27.68
C VAL A 168 8.96 -3.29 -28.56
N THR A 169 10.21 -3.57 -28.94
CA THR A 169 10.52 -4.74 -29.77
C THR A 169 10.53 -6.03 -28.94
N GLY A 170 9.33 -6.58 -28.76
CA GLY A 170 9.15 -7.95 -28.24
C GLY A 170 9.23 -8.10 -26.73
N LYS A 171 9.09 -9.34 -26.31
CA LYS A 171 8.96 -9.77 -24.90
C LYS A 171 10.32 -9.87 -24.21
N ILE A 172 10.33 -9.71 -22.88
CA ILE A 172 11.53 -9.97 -22.08
C ILE A 172 11.94 -11.44 -22.19
N THR A 173 13.22 -11.70 -22.52
CA THR A 173 13.80 -13.02 -22.66
C THR A 173 14.92 -13.27 -21.65
N TYR A 174 15.25 -14.55 -21.41
CA TYR A 174 16.40 -14.94 -20.58
C TYR A 174 17.71 -14.34 -21.10
N ALA A 175 17.90 -14.29 -22.44
CA ALA A 175 19.08 -13.72 -23.07
C ALA A 175 19.23 -12.21 -22.81
N GLN A 176 18.13 -11.46 -22.80
CA GLN A 176 18.14 -10.02 -22.46
C GLN A 176 18.56 -9.79 -21.00
N ILE A 177 18.01 -10.55 -20.05
CA ILE A 177 18.40 -10.44 -18.63
C ILE A 177 19.88 -10.79 -18.44
N LYS A 178 20.34 -11.87 -19.09
CA LYS A 178 21.75 -12.24 -19.06
C LYS A 178 22.65 -11.16 -19.64
N PHE A 179 22.26 -10.55 -20.77
CA PHE A 179 23.00 -9.46 -21.40
C PHE A 179 23.07 -8.23 -20.49
N VAL A 180 21.94 -7.83 -19.88
CA VAL A 180 21.89 -6.70 -18.94
C VAL A 180 22.84 -6.92 -17.75
N LYS A 181 22.89 -8.13 -17.19
CA LYS A 181 23.87 -8.49 -16.13
C LYS A 181 25.31 -8.35 -16.64
N GLN A 182 25.61 -8.83 -17.85
CA GLN A 182 26.95 -8.80 -18.44
C GLN A 182 27.47 -7.38 -18.67
N ILE A 183 26.59 -6.43 -18.98
CA ILE A 183 26.96 -5.03 -19.15
C ILE A 183 26.90 -4.20 -17.86
N GLY A 184 26.80 -4.87 -16.69
CA GLY A 184 27.02 -4.25 -15.38
C GLY A 184 25.78 -3.80 -14.63
N PHE A 185 24.58 -4.27 -15.00
CA PHE A 185 23.39 -4.04 -14.19
C PHE A 185 23.22 -5.17 -13.15
N SER A 186 22.93 -4.81 -11.91
CA SER A 186 22.66 -5.74 -10.81
C SER A 186 21.18 -5.80 -10.46
N ALA A 187 20.40 -4.80 -10.88
CA ALA A 187 18.99 -4.71 -10.56
C ALA A 187 18.17 -4.19 -11.74
N VAL A 188 16.95 -4.68 -11.88
CA VAL A 188 15.97 -4.22 -12.86
C VAL A 188 14.64 -3.90 -12.18
N ARG A 189 13.94 -2.91 -12.69
CA ARG A 189 12.52 -2.66 -12.39
C ARG A 189 11.73 -3.05 -13.64
N ILE A 190 10.71 -3.88 -13.46
CA ILE A 190 9.85 -4.33 -14.54
C ILE A 190 8.44 -3.82 -14.24
N PRO A 191 8.05 -2.70 -14.86
CA PRO A 191 6.70 -2.18 -14.76
C PRO A 191 5.68 -3.19 -15.28
N MET A 192 4.54 -3.33 -14.58
CA MET A 192 3.54 -4.34 -14.94
C MET A 192 2.12 -3.79 -14.89
N ASN A 193 1.32 -4.12 -15.89
CA ASN A 193 -0.11 -3.95 -15.81
C ASN A 193 -0.81 -5.24 -15.37
N TRP A 194 -1.89 -5.11 -14.60
CA TRP A 194 -2.66 -6.22 -14.05
C TRP A 194 -4.15 -6.08 -14.35
N VAL A 195 -4.69 -4.88 -14.09
CA VAL A 195 -6.13 -4.62 -14.14
C VAL A 195 -6.59 -4.24 -15.55
N TRP A 196 -5.75 -3.56 -16.30
CA TRP A 196 -6.10 -3.07 -17.63
C TRP A 196 -6.51 -4.21 -18.59
N THR A 197 -5.60 -5.17 -18.82
CA THR A 197 -5.79 -6.21 -19.83
C THR A 197 -5.68 -7.64 -19.29
N HIS A 198 -5.22 -7.82 -18.07
CA HIS A 198 -4.87 -9.14 -17.53
C HIS A 198 -5.81 -9.65 -16.44
N LEU A 199 -7.05 -9.15 -16.36
CA LEU A 199 -8.11 -9.77 -15.55
C LEU A 199 -8.94 -10.73 -16.39
N SER A 200 -8.93 -12.02 -16.07
CA SER A 200 -9.81 -13.04 -16.66
C SER A 200 -11.25 -12.92 -16.16
N ASP A 201 -11.46 -12.40 -14.95
CA ASP A 201 -12.78 -12.05 -14.39
C ASP A 201 -12.69 -10.70 -13.67
N ARG A 202 -13.16 -9.64 -14.33
CA ARG A 202 -13.15 -8.27 -13.76
C ARG A 202 -14.06 -8.11 -12.54
N LYS A 203 -15.17 -8.87 -12.48
CA LYS A 203 -16.11 -8.79 -11.35
C LYS A 203 -15.52 -9.38 -10.07
N LYS A 204 -14.59 -10.29 -10.20
CA LYS A 204 -13.89 -10.91 -9.09
C LYS A 204 -12.47 -10.40 -8.91
N ALA A 205 -11.96 -9.55 -9.80
CA ALA A 205 -10.56 -9.15 -9.87
C ALA A 205 -9.60 -10.35 -9.99
N THR A 206 -10.00 -11.39 -10.77
CA THR A 206 -9.18 -12.57 -10.99
C THR A 206 -8.14 -12.29 -12.07
N ILE A 207 -6.86 -12.38 -11.74
CA ILE A 207 -5.77 -12.23 -12.71
C ILE A 207 -5.75 -13.48 -13.62
N ASP A 208 -5.46 -13.28 -14.91
CA ASP A 208 -5.24 -14.38 -15.85
C ASP A 208 -4.10 -15.28 -15.37
N PRO A 209 -4.34 -16.59 -15.15
CA PRO A 209 -3.29 -17.51 -14.75
C PRO A 209 -2.11 -17.59 -15.74
N ALA A 210 -2.36 -17.41 -17.04
CA ALA A 210 -1.29 -17.37 -18.04
C ALA A 210 -0.38 -16.16 -17.85
N TRP A 211 -0.95 -14.99 -17.49
CA TRP A 211 -0.18 -13.81 -17.15
C TRP A 211 0.65 -14.00 -15.88
N LEU A 212 0.07 -14.54 -14.82
CA LEU A 212 0.82 -14.87 -13.59
C LEU A 212 1.98 -15.85 -13.87
N ALA A 213 1.75 -16.85 -14.70
CA ALA A 213 2.81 -17.80 -15.12
C ALA A 213 3.91 -17.07 -15.92
N ARG A 214 3.54 -16.14 -16.81
CA ARG A 214 4.50 -15.33 -17.57
C ARG A 214 5.34 -14.42 -16.67
N VAL A 215 4.73 -13.76 -15.70
CA VAL A 215 5.43 -12.94 -14.71
C VAL A 215 6.40 -13.81 -13.90
N LYS A 216 5.95 -14.96 -13.41
CA LYS A 216 6.82 -15.92 -12.70
C LYS A 216 8.02 -16.36 -13.54
N GLN A 217 7.82 -16.57 -14.83
CA GLN A 217 8.90 -16.93 -15.77
C GLN A 217 9.94 -15.80 -15.88
N VAL A 218 9.51 -14.55 -16.04
CA VAL A 218 10.42 -13.37 -16.17
C VAL A 218 11.18 -13.11 -14.87
N VAL A 219 10.51 -13.18 -13.73
CA VAL A 219 11.17 -13.10 -12.42
C VAL A 219 12.20 -14.21 -12.28
N GLY A 220 11.87 -15.43 -12.72
CA GLY A 220 12.81 -16.57 -12.74
C GLY A 220 14.04 -16.31 -13.61
N TYR A 221 13.92 -15.59 -14.72
CA TYR A 221 15.08 -15.19 -15.53
C TYR A 221 16.02 -14.25 -14.76
N CYS A 222 15.45 -13.29 -13.99
CA CYS A 222 16.24 -12.35 -13.19
C CYS A 222 16.99 -13.11 -12.08
N VAL A 223 16.30 -13.91 -11.29
CA VAL A 223 16.89 -14.67 -10.18
C VAL A 223 17.98 -15.63 -10.68
N ALA A 224 17.73 -16.34 -11.79
CA ALA A 224 18.70 -17.27 -12.38
C ALA A 224 19.98 -16.59 -12.91
N ASN A 225 19.95 -15.28 -13.14
CA ASN A 225 21.10 -14.48 -13.58
C ASN A 225 21.69 -13.61 -12.44
N ASP A 226 21.30 -13.82 -11.19
CA ASP A 226 21.73 -13.00 -10.04
C ASP A 226 21.43 -11.50 -10.28
N VAL A 227 20.20 -11.20 -10.72
CA VAL A 227 19.69 -9.86 -10.93
C VAL A 227 18.51 -9.62 -10.01
N TYR A 228 18.59 -8.58 -9.19
CA TYR A 228 17.45 -8.15 -8.36
C TYR A 228 16.35 -7.59 -9.23
N VAL A 229 15.10 -7.87 -8.88
CA VAL A 229 13.95 -7.44 -9.67
C VAL A 229 12.87 -6.80 -8.80
N ILE A 230 12.48 -5.59 -9.14
CA ILE A 230 11.31 -4.90 -8.58
C ILE A 230 10.17 -5.04 -9.59
N ILE A 231 9.02 -5.55 -9.16
CA ILE A 231 7.77 -5.53 -9.92
C ILE A 231 6.72 -4.68 -9.20
N ASN A 232 5.88 -3.96 -9.94
CA ASN A 232 4.87 -3.06 -9.40
C ASN A 232 3.49 -3.25 -10.05
N ALA A 233 2.50 -2.46 -9.62
CA ALA A 233 1.30 -2.18 -10.39
C ALA A 233 1.51 -0.81 -11.08
N HIS A 234 1.80 -0.81 -12.40
CA HIS A 234 2.24 0.39 -13.12
C HIS A 234 1.08 1.05 -13.84
N ALA A 235 0.82 2.32 -13.57
CA ALA A 235 -0.29 3.14 -14.11
C ALA A 235 -1.63 2.39 -14.26
N ASP A 236 -1.68 1.36 -15.11
CA ASP A 236 -2.71 0.32 -15.20
C ASP A 236 -4.12 0.91 -15.31
N LEU A 237 -4.27 1.93 -16.21
CA LEU A 237 -5.44 2.80 -16.38
C LEU A 237 -5.77 3.67 -15.17
N GLY A 238 -4.81 3.94 -14.28
CA GLY A 238 -5.01 4.85 -13.14
C GLY A 238 -6.02 4.35 -12.10
N TRP A 239 -6.32 3.03 -12.07
CA TRP A 239 -7.32 2.50 -11.14
C TRP A 239 -7.02 2.83 -9.67
N LEU A 240 -5.73 2.92 -9.30
CA LEU A 240 -5.28 3.38 -8.00
C LEU A 240 -4.79 4.83 -8.07
N GLU A 241 -3.89 5.12 -9.01
CA GLU A 241 -3.15 6.38 -9.06
C GLU A 241 -4.05 7.60 -9.18
N ASP A 242 -5.12 7.52 -10.00
CA ASP A 242 -6.09 8.60 -10.20
C ASP A 242 -7.23 8.60 -9.16
N ASN A 243 -7.20 7.67 -8.21
CA ASN A 243 -8.30 7.41 -7.28
C ASN A 243 -7.90 7.48 -5.80
N VAL A 244 -6.90 8.31 -5.47
CA VAL A 244 -6.51 8.58 -4.09
C VAL A 244 -7.49 9.57 -3.47
N ASN A 245 -8.70 9.10 -3.16
CA ASN A 245 -9.79 9.93 -2.61
C ASN A 245 -10.78 9.10 -1.76
N ALA A 246 -11.55 9.78 -0.91
CA ALA A 246 -12.46 9.13 0.04
C ALA A 246 -13.59 8.33 -0.65
N ILE A 247 -14.01 8.74 -1.87
CA ILE A 247 -15.12 8.07 -2.59
C ILE A 247 -14.68 6.69 -3.11
N LYS A 248 -13.44 6.57 -3.54
CA LYS A 248 -12.89 5.36 -4.16
C LYS A 248 -12.07 4.49 -3.19
N LYS A 249 -11.79 5.00 -2.00
CA LYS A 249 -10.92 4.37 -1.00
C LYS A 249 -11.21 2.87 -0.80
N ASP A 250 -12.46 2.50 -0.58
CA ASP A 250 -12.82 1.12 -0.28
C ASP A 250 -12.68 0.20 -1.49
N SER A 251 -13.08 0.68 -2.68
CA SER A 251 -12.95 -0.08 -3.92
C SER A 251 -11.50 -0.27 -4.36
N VAL A 252 -10.66 0.76 -4.16
CA VAL A 252 -9.22 0.68 -4.45
C VAL A 252 -8.53 -0.27 -3.48
N ASN A 253 -8.82 -0.18 -2.16
CA ASN A 253 -8.28 -1.12 -1.18
C ASN A 253 -8.68 -2.57 -1.48
N ALA A 254 -9.93 -2.80 -1.88
CA ALA A 254 -10.39 -4.14 -2.25
C ALA A 254 -9.66 -4.70 -3.48
N MET A 255 -9.45 -3.87 -4.51
CA MET A 255 -8.69 -4.25 -5.71
C MET A 255 -7.22 -4.51 -5.35
N GLN A 256 -6.60 -3.61 -4.60
CA GLN A 256 -5.20 -3.73 -4.13
C GLN A 256 -4.99 -5.05 -3.38
N LYS A 257 -5.88 -5.37 -2.44
CA LYS A 257 -5.85 -6.65 -1.73
C LYS A 257 -5.98 -7.84 -2.69
N ALA A 258 -6.99 -7.81 -3.56
CA ALA A 258 -7.29 -8.93 -4.45
C ALA A 258 -6.14 -9.24 -5.41
N ILE A 259 -5.54 -8.24 -6.06
CA ILE A 259 -4.41 -8.46 -6.99
C ILE A 259 -3.15 -8.91 -6.26
N TRP A 260 -2.80 -8.27 -5.12
CA TRP A 260 -1.56 -8.59 -4.41
C TRP A 260 -1.61 -9.94 -3.69
N GLU A 261 -2.76 -10.41 -3.24
CA GLU A 261 -2.90 -11.79 -2.74
C GLU A 261 -2.55 -12.82 -3.83
N GLN A 262 -2.98 -12.61 -5.08
CA GLN A 262 -2.70 -13.51 -6.21
C GLN A 262 -1.23 -13.44 -6.63
N ILE A 263 -0.68 -12.23 -6.82
CA ILE A 263 0.71 -12.00 -7.18
C ILE A 263 1.63 -12.61 -6.13
N ALA A 264 1.42 -12.25 -4.87
CA ALA A 264 2.26 -12.67 -3.76
C ALA A 264 2.21 -14.19 -3.53
N THR A 265 1.03 -14.82 -3.65
CA THR A 265 0.89 -16.28 -3.56
C THR A 265 1.67 -16.99 -4.68
N THR A 266 1.58 -16.48 -5.92
CA THR A 266 2.24 -17.07 -7.09
C THR A 266 3.77 -16.99 -7.01
N LEU A 267 4.28 -15.91 -6.41
CA LEU A 267 5.72 -15.59 -6.43
C LEU A 267 6.40 -15.75 -5.06
N ARG A 268 5.72 -16.29 -4.06
CA ARG A 268 6.21 -16.32 -2.67
C ARG A 268 7.49 -17.13 -2.46
N ASP A 269 7.79 -18.09 -3.35
CA ASP A 269 8.94 -18.98 -3.21
C ASP A 269 10.27 -18.35 -3.66
N PHE A 270 10.23 -17.26 -4.44
CA PHE A 270 11.45 -16.54 -4.80
C PHE A 270 12.10 -15.91 -3.56
N ASP A 271 13.43 -15.89 -3.58
CA ASP A 271 14.25 -15.31 -2.52
C ASP A 271 14.26 -13.77 -2.56
N GLU A 272 15.23 -13.13 -1.91
CA GLU A 272 15.32 -11.66 -1.78
C GLU A 272 15.70 -10.94 -3.07
N HIS A 273 16.00 -11.66 -4.17
CA HIS A 273 16.15 -11.02 -5.48
C HIS A 273 14.84 -10.39 -5.99
N LEU A 274 13.69 -10.88 -5.53
CA LEU A 274 12.39 -10.33 -5.88
C LEU A 274 11.90 -9.35 -4.82
N LEU A 275 11.56 -8.11 -5.24
CA LEU A 275 10.87 -7.11 -4.43
C LEU A 275 9.50 -6.81 -5.08
N PHE A 276 8.51 -6.52 -4.24
CA PHE A 276 7.21 -6.02 -4.67
C PHE A 276 7.11 -4.53 -4.38
N ALA A 277 6.56 -3.77 -5.33
CA ALA A 277 6.31 -2.35 -5.21
C ALA A 277 4.80 -2.05 -5.36
N SER A 278 4.25 -1.27 -4.42
CA SER A 278 2.82 -1.15 -4.19
C SER A 278 2.03 -0.63 -5.39
N THR A 279 2.55 0.41 -6.06
CA THR A 279 1.93 1.11 -7.20
C THR A 279 3.01 1.75 -8.08
N ASN A 280 2.70 2.84 -8.80
CA ASN A 280 3.68 3.61 -9.59
C ASN A 280 3.69 5.10 -9.17
N GLU A 281 2.81 5.95 -9.70
CA GLU A 281 2.81 7.42 -9.46
C GLU A 281 1.47 7.91 -8.85
N PRO A 282 1.16 7.54 -7.60
CA PRO A 282 -0.14 7.80 -6.98
C PRO A 282 -0.36 9.29 -6.73
N LYS A 283 -1.46 9.85 -7.22
CA LYS A 283 -1.79 11.27 -7.13
C LYS A 283 -2.37 11.63 -5.77
N ALA A 284 -1.51 12.11 -4.87
CA ALA A 284 -1.92 12.63 -3.57
C ALA A 284 -1.36 14.06 -3.42
N ASP A 285 -2.27 15.05 -3.33
CA ASP A 285 -1.95 16.47 -3.38
C ASP A 285 -1.99 17.13 -2.00
N ASP A 286 -2.58 16.47 -1.00
CA ASP A 286 -2.73 16.99 0.35
C ASP A 286 -2.58 15.90 1.43
N THR A 287 -2.61 16.30 2.69
CA THR A 287 -2.45 15.38 3.83
C THR A 287 -3.60 14.38 3.97
N THR A 288 -4.81 14.71 3.52
CA THR A 288 -5.96 13.79 3.53
C THR A 288 -5.77 12.69 2.51
N GLN A 289 -5.36 13.06 1.30
CA GLN A 289 -5.03 12.10 0.24
C GLN A 289 -3.79 11.27 0.60
N MET A 290 -2.77 11.87 1.23
CA MET A 290 -1.62 11.13 1.73
C MET A 290 -2.01 10.06 2.78
N ALA A 291 -2.94 10.37 3.67
CA ALA A 291 -3.46 9.38 4.62
C ALA A 291 -4.21 8.24 3.91
N ILE A 292 -4.94 8.52 2.84
CA ILE A 292 -5.60 7.50 2.01
C ILE A 292 -4.55 6.65 1.28
N LEU A 293 -3.53 7.28 0.71
CA LEU A 293 -2.44 6.58 0.03
C LEU A 293 -1.68 5.65 0.99
N ASN A 294 -1.38 6.10 2.21
CA ASN A 294 -0.81 5.23 3.25
C ASN A 294 -1.71 4.02 3.53
N GLY A 295 -3.02 4.20 3.57
CA GLY A 295 -3.97 3.08 3.69
C GLY A 295 -3.90 2.08 2.53
N TYR A 296 -3.65 2.55 1.29
CA TYR A 296 -3.44 1.67 0.13
C TYR A 296 -2.13 0.89 0.25
N HIS A 297 -1.06 1.53 0.70
CA HIS A 297 0.22 0.86 0.97
C HIS A 297 0.10 -0.17 2.10
N GLU A 298 -0.61 0.14 3.18
CA GLU A 298 -0.85 -0.81 4.28
C GLU A 298 -1.69 -2.02 3.83
N THR A 299 -2.67 -1.80 2.94
CA THR A 299 -3.44 -2.88 2.33
C THR A 299 -2.55 -3.80 1.49
N PHE A 300 -1.66 -3.23 0.67
CA PHE A 300 -0.65 -3.97 -0.08
C PHE A 300 0.28 -4.78 0.84
N ILE A 301 0.87 -4.13 1.85
CA ILE A 301 1.76 -4.78 2.83
C ILE A 301 1.04 -5.96 3.50
N LYS A 302 -0.17 -5.73 4.00
CA LYS A 302 -0.99 -6.75 4.65
C LYS A 302 -1.32 -7.91 3.71
N ALA A 303 -1.71 -7.63 2.46
CA ALA A 303 -2.00 -8.65 1.46
C ALA A 303 -0.78 -9.53 1.21
N VAL A 304 0.40 -8.94 0.97
CA VAL A 304 1.64 -9.68 0.75
C VAL A 304 2.03 -10.51 1.97
N ARG A 305 2.09 -9.89 3.17
CA ARG A 305 2.48 -10.56 4.43
C ARG A 305 1.58 -11.75 4.75
N SER A 306 0.28 -11.62 4.50
CA SER A 306 -0.73 -12.64 4.80
C SER A 306 -0.54 -13.95 4.03
N THR A 307 0.13 -13.94 2.87
CA THR A 307 0.37 -15.16 2.08
C THR A 307 1.41 -16.09 2.70
N GLY A 308 2.20 -15.61 3.66
CA GLY A 308 3.18 -16.41 4.39
C GLY A 308 4.44 -16.72 3.58
N GLY A 309 5.16 -17.77 3.94
CA GLY A 309 6.43 -18.14 3.33
C GLY A 309 7.44 -17.02 3.36
N LYS A 310 8.20 -16.83 2.28
CA LYS A 310 9.22 -15.77 2.16
C LYS A 310 8.62 -14.37 2.15
N ASN A 311 7.34 -14.22 1.78
CA ASN A 311 6.64 -12.95 1.78
C ASN A 311 6.44 -12.37 3.19
N SER A 312 6.48 -13.21 4.22
CA SER A 312 6.47 -12.74 5.62
C SER A 312 7.65 -11.82 5.94
N TYR A 313 8.78 -11.94 5.21
CA TYR A 313 10.02 -11.20 5.49
C TYR A 313 10.60 -10.48 4.27
N ARG A 314 9.93 -10.55 3.11
CA ARG A 314 10.35 -9.88 1.88
C ARG A 314 10.41 -8.37 2.07
N VAL A 315 11.45 -7.73 1.50
CA VAL A 315 11.51 -6.27 1.40
C VAL A 315 10.48 -5.79 0.39
N LEU A 316 9.73 -4.77 0.76
CA LEU A 316 8.68 -4.16 -0.05
C LEU A 316 9.04 -2.70 -0.36
N VAL A 317 8.48 -2.19 -1.46
CA VAL A 317 8.70 -0.81 -1.91
C VAL A 317 7.35 -0.09 -1.90
N VAL A 318 7.33 1.12 -1.36
CA VAL A 318 6.15 2.00 -1.36
C VAL A 318 6.51 3.33 -2.02
N GLN A 319 5.58 3.90 -2.74
CA GLN A 319 5.79 5.12 -3.52
C GLN A 319 5.44 6.37 -2.72
N GLY A 320 6.26 7.41 -2.85
CA GLY A 320 5.88 8.74 -2.42
C GLY A 320 4.74 9.30 -3.30
N PRO A 321 4.01 10.33 -2.82
CA PRO A 321 2.95 10.98 -3.60
C PRO A 321 3.51 11.55 -4.90
N HIS A 322 2.86 11.22 -6.04
CA HIS A 322 3.34 11.49 -7.41
C HIS A 322 4.75 10.96 -7.71
N THR A 323 5.32 10.14 -6.83
CA THR A 323 6.76 9.83 -6.79
C THR A 323 7.68 11.07 -6.87
N ASN A 324 7.10 12.25 -6.61
CA ASN A 324 7.80 13.52 -6.67
C ASN A 324 8.55 13.79 -5.36
N THR A 325 9.84 14.07 -5.44
CA THR A 325 10.72 14.27 -4.28
C THR A 325 10.26 15.41 -3.36
N SER A 326 9.85 16.56 -3.92
CA SER A 326 9.40 17.72 -3.16
C SER A 326 8.05 17.50 -2.49
N ILE A 327 7.11 16.85 -3.19
CA ILE A 327 5.79 16.52 -2.64
C ILE A 327 5.95 15.43 -1.56
N THR A 328 6.82 14.44 -1.79
CA THR A 328 7.15 13.40 -0.81
C THR A 328 7.74 14.00 0.47
N HIS A 329 8.71 14.93 0.35
CA HIS A 329 9.24 15.70 1.47
C HIS A 329 8.15 16.41 2.28
N THR A 330 7.18 17.03 1.58
CA THR A 330 6.14 17.83 2.22
C THR A 330 5.06 16.98 2.90
N LEU A 331 4.63 15.89 2.27
CA LEU A 331 3.44 15.16 2.68
C LEU A 331 3.72 13.82 3.37
N MET A 332 4.81 13.11 3.03
CA MET A 332 5.09 11.78 3.55
C MET A 332 5.97 11.82 4.82
N ASN A 333 5.40 12.33 5.91
CA ASN A 333 6.11 12.47 7.18
C ASN A 333 6.31 11.15 7.94
N THR A 334 5.57 10.11 7.57
CA THR A 334 5.64 8.77 8.15
C THR A 334 5.48 7.70 7.07
N MET A 335 6.25 6.63 7.20
CA MET A 335 6.08 5.44 6.36
C MET A 335 4.78 4.70 6.75
N PRO A 336 4.13 3.99 5.81
CA PRO A 336 3.02 3.10 6.14
C PRO A 336 3.48 2.01 7.12
N HIS A 337 2.54 1.50 7.90
CA HIS A 337 2.85 0.48 8.90
C HIS A 337 3.13 -0.88 8.26
N ASP A 338 4.31 -1.44 8.54
CA ASP A 338 4.65 -2.86 8.27
C ASP A 338 4.87 -3.56 9.63
N PRO A 339 4.18 -4.68 9.93
CA PRO A 339 4.43 -5.45 11.15
C PRO A 339 5.86 -6.03 11.22
N VAL A 340 6.59 -6.04 10.10
CA VAL A 340 7.98 -6.53 10.02
C VAL A 340 8.93 -5.35 9.90
N PRO A 341 9.70 -5.03 10.94
CA PRO A 341 10.53 -3.83 10.97
C PRO A 341 11.64 -3.88 9.92
N ASN A 342 12.02 -2.69 9.42
CA ASN A 342 13.15 -2.50 8.49
C ASN A 342 13.03 -3.27 7.17
N LYS A 343 11.81 -3.47 6.67
CA LYS A 343 11.54 -4.19 5.41
C LYS A 343 10.86 -3.32 4.34
N LEU A 344 10.89 -1.99 4.52
CA LEU A 344 10.36 -1.06 3.53
C LEU A 344 11.47 -0.22 2.90
N MET A 345 11.34 0.05 1.60
CA MET A 345 12.04 1.07 0.83
C MET A 345 11.02 2.08 0.30
N LEU A 346 11.46 3.32 0.10
CA LEU A 346 10.68 4.37 -0.56
C LEU A 346 11.07 4.44 -2.03
N GLU A 347 10.11 4.70 -2.93
CA GLU A 347 10.36 4.98 -4.35
C GLU A 347 9.92 6.41 -4.70
N VAL A 348 10.80 7.10 -5.43
CA VAL A 348 10.54 8.40 -6.07
C VAL A 348 11.08 8.38 -7.50
N HIS A 349 10.62 9.31 -8.35
CA HIS A 349 11.07 9.49 -9.74
C HIS A 349 11.65 10.89 -9.93
N ASP A 350 12.51 11.08 -10.93
CA ASP A 350 13.08 12.39 -11.26
C ASP A 350 13.18 12.61 -12.76
N TYR A 351 12.28 13.42 -13.29
CA TYR A 351 12.29 13.88 -14.67
C TYR A 351 12.51 15.40 -14.77
N THR A 352 13.31 15.96 -13.85
CA THR A 352 13.58 17.39 -13.73
C THR A 352 14.69 17.84 -14.70
N PRO A 353 14.48 18.90 -15.53
CA PRO A 353 13.21 19.57 -15.78
C PRO A 353 12.37 18.86 -16.84
N PHE A 354 11.06 18.83 -16.67
CA PHE A 354 10.12 18.18 -17.59
C PHE A 354 10.31 18.60 -19.06
N GLN A 355 10.62 19.88 -19.29
CA GLN A 355 10.84 20.43 -20.62
C GLN A 355 12.03 19.79 -21.36
N PHE A 356 13.02 19.30 -20.65
CA PHE A 356 14.18 18.63 -21.24
C PHE A 356 13.98 17.12 -21.37
N THR A 357 13.31 16.51 -20.40
CA THR A 357 13.24 15.07 -20.25
C THR A 357 12.03 14.42 -20.92
N LEU A 358 10.83 14.96 -20.72
CA LEU A 358 9.58 14.31 -21.12
C LEU A 358 8.74 15.13 -22.10
N MET A 359 8.94 16.45 -22.20
CA MET A 359 8.12 17.28 -23.07
C MET A 359 8.37 16.93 -24.53
N ASP A 360 7.32 16.60 -25.29
CA ASP A 360 7.36 16.11 -26.67
C ASP A 360 6.89 17.14 -27.71
N ALA A 361 6.32 18.25 -27.26
CA ALA A 361 5.91 19.40 -28.08
C ALA A 361 5.89 20.68 -27.24
N ASP A 362 6.06 21.84 -27.89
CA ASP A 362 5.87 23.14 -27.26
C ASP A 362 4.41 23.31 -26.86
N ALA A 363 4.17 23.92 -25.70
CA ALA A 363 2.85 24.22 -25.16
C ALA A 363 2.74 25.71 -24.82
N SER A 364 1.51 26.21 -24.60
CA SER A 364 1.26 27.59 -24.22
C SER A 364 1.94 28.02 -22.91
N TRP A 365 2.23 27.08 -22.04
CA TRP A 365 2.87 27.30 -20.74
C TRP A 365 4.41 27.13 -20.78
N GLY A 366 5.01 26.64 -21.86
CA GLY A 366 6.44 26.46 -21.95
C GLY A 366 6.91 25.82 -23.24
N LYS A 367 8.19 26.00 -23.53
CA LYS A 367 8.88 25.40 -24.68
C LYS A 367 9.71 24.20 -24.24
N MET A 368 9.90 23.25 -25.14
CA MET A 368 10.90 22.19 -24.97
C MET A 368 12.29 22.81 -24.81
N VAL A 369 13.05 22.27 -23.86
CA VAL A 369 14.47 22.56 -23.68
C VAL A 369 15.27 21.50 -24.40
N TYR A 370 16.28 21.94 -25.19
CA TYR A 370 17.20 21.05 -25.89
C TYR A 370 18.60 21.03 -25.28
N TYR A 371 18.95 22.06 -24.54
CA TYR A 371 20.30 22.25 -23.99
C TYR A 371 20.23 22.45 -22.49
N TRP A 372 20.82 21.53 -21.75
CA TRP A 372 20.79 21.51 -20.29
C TRP A 372 22.18 21.34 -19.69
N GLY A 373 22.40 22.00 -18.58
CA GLY A 373 23.59 21.88 -17.75
C GLY A 373 24.66 22.96 -18.00
N ALA A 374 25.48 23.19 -16.99
CA ALA A 374 26.51 24.21 -17.01
C ALA A 374 27.51 23.99 -18.19
N GLY A 375 27.67 25.00 -19.04
CA GLY A 375 28.50 24.92 -20.22
C GLY A 375 27.91 24.17 -21.41
N ASN A 376 26.65 23.72 -21.33
CA ASN A 376 25.92 23.10 -22.42
C ASN A 376 24.84 24.06 -22.96
N VAL A 377 25.24 25.23 -23.41
CA VAL A 377 24.36 26.24 -23.96
C VAL A 377 24.61 26.39 -25.47
N SER A 378 23.54 26.48 -26.26
CA SER A 378 23.64 26.72 -27.70
C SER A 378 23.52 28.21 -28.02
N THR A 379 24.37 28.70 -28.89
CA THR A 379 24.26 30.02 -29.49
C THR A 379 23.47 30.01 -30.80
N ILE A 380 23.18 28.80 -31.32
CA ILE A 380 22.43 28.59 -32.59
C ILE A 380 20.90 28.64 -32.28
N GLU A 381 20.49 28.05 -31.16
CA GLU A 381 19.10 28.02 -30.72
C GLU A 381 19.00 28.48 -29.24
N PRO A 382 19.30 29.75 -28.94
CA PRO A 382 19.38 30.25 -27.56
C PRO A 382 18.06 30.17 -26.79
N ASP A 383 16.91 30.14 -27.46
CA ASP A 383 15.58 30.00 -26.89
C ASP A 383 15.23 28.56 -26.46
N ARG A 384 16.11 27.59 -26.75
CA ARG A 384 16.03 26.18 -26.33
C ARG A 384 17.00 25.84 -25.19
N ASN A 385 17.75 26.81 -24.70
CA ASN A 385 18.59 26.63 -23.53
C ASN A 385 17.74 26.53 -22.29
N ASN A 386 18.16 25.68 -21.32
CA ASN A 386 17.55 25.67 -19.99
C ASN A 386 17.80 27.02 -19.30
N THR A 387 16.79 27.53 -18.60
CA THR A 387 16.91 28.77 -17.83
C THR A 387 17.36 28.46 -16.42
N PRO A 388 18.18 29.34 -15.78
CA PRO A 388 18.54 29.19 -14.39
C PRO A 388 17.32 29.05 -13.49
N GLY A 389 17.36 28.11 -12.55
CA GLY A 389 16.25 27.79 -11.63
C GLY A 389 15.16 26.89 -12.21
N ASN A 390 15.19 26.59 -13.51
CA ASN A 390 14.28 25.64 -14.12
C ASN A 390 14.89 24.21 -14.07
N GLY A 391 14.89 23.58 -12.89
CA GLY A 391 15.44 22.23 -12.75
C GLY A 391 16.89 22.12 -13.20
N ASP A 392 17.73 23.06 -12.80
CA ASP A 392 19.16 23.03 -13.00
C ASP A 392 19.85 22.05 -12.02
N GLU A 393 21.17 21.97 -12.10
CA GLU A 393 21.95 21.06 -11.24
C GLU A 393 21.71 21.28 -9.76
N ALA A 394 21.55 22.53 -9.33
CA ALA A 394 21.32 22.88 -7.94
C ALA A 394 19.93 22.40 -7.47
N ALA A 395 18.93 22.53 -8.31
CA ALA A 395 17.58 22.07 -8.02
C ALA A 395 17.52 20.54 -7.88
N ILE A 396 18.12 19.80 -8.81
CA ILE A 396 18.17 18.32 -8.74
C ILE A 396 18.96 17.86 -7.51
N ALA A 397 20.11 18.48 -7.24
CA ALA A 397 20.92 18.15 -6.09
C ALA A 397 20.15 18.38 -4.77
N ALA A 398 19.44 19.50 -4.66
CA ALA A 398 18.62 19.80 -3.49
C ALA A 398 17.50 18.77 -3.29
N GLN A 399 16.80 18.35 -4.36
CA GLN A 399 15.77 17.32 -4.29
C GLN A 399 16.31 15.97 -3.80
N HIS A 400 17.47 15.53 -4.30
CA HIS A 400 18.09 14.29 -3.83
C HIS A 400 18.59 14.40 -2.38
N GLN A 401 19.05 15.58 -1.94
CA GLN A 401 19.41 15.84 -0.56
C GLN A 401 18.21 15.76 0.40
N LEU A 402 17.03 16.22 -0.02
CA LEU A 402 15.80 16.04 0.76
C LEU A 402 15.53 14.55 1.01
N MET A 403 15.59 13.72 -0.04
CA MET A 403 15.40 12.28 0.08
C MET A 403 16.46 11.62 0.98
N LYS A 404 17.70 12.05 0.90
CA LYS A 404 18.74 11.59 1.81
C LYS A 404 18.40 11.92 3.25
N HIS A 405 18.13 13.19 3.56
CA HIS A 405 17.86 13.67 4.92
C HIS A 405 16.61 13.02 5.53
N ASP A 406 15.52 12.92 4.73
CA ASP A 406 14.24 12.49 5.26
C ASP A 406 14.12 10.97 5.42
N PHE A 407 14.83 10.19 4.59
CA PHE A 407 14.69 8.74 4.54
C PHE A 407 16.01 7.99 4.65
N VAL A 408 16.99 8.24 3.79
CA VAL A 408 18.24 7.44 3.75
C VAL A 408 18.99 7.53 5.09
N ASP A 409 19.16 8.72 5.63
CA ASP A 409 19.86 8.95 6.91
C ASP A 409 19.09 8.37 8.12
N LYS A 410 17.80 8.04 7.94
CA LYS A 410 16.96 7.36 8.93
C LYS A 410 16.88 5.84 8.72
N GLY A 411 17.67 5.28 7.81
CA GLY A 411 17.72 3.84 7.54
C GLY A 411 16.61 3.34 6.62
N ILE A 412 15.95 4.22 5.88
CA ILE A 412 14.96 3.88 4.86
C ILE A 412 15.60 4.09 3.49
N PRO A 413 15.98 3.03 2.76
CA PRO A 413 16.56 3.19 1.43
C PRO A 413 15.56 3.82 0.45
N VAL A 414 16.08 4.68 -0.42
CA VAL A 414 15.29 5.34 -1.47
C VAL A 414 15.66 4.79 -2.83
N VAL A 415 14.68 4.28 -3.55
CA VAL A 415 14.77 3.89 -4.96
C VAL A 415 14.41 5.11 -5.80
N LEU A 416 15.35 5.61 -6.61
CA LEU A 416 15.02 6.49 -7.72
C LEU A 416 14.54 5.60 -8.86
N GLY A 417 13.24 5.25 -8.84
CA GLY A 417 12.65 4.20 -9.66
C GLY A 417 12.63 4.51 -11.14
N GLU A 418 12.54 5.80 -11.47
CA GLU A 418 12.57 6.26 -12.85
C GLU A 418 13.31 7.59 -12.97
N TYR A 419 14.15 7.69 -13.99
CA TYR A 419 14.73 8.91 -14.51
C TYR A 419 15.26 8.64 -15.90
N SER A 420 15.06 9.55 -16.82
CA SER A 420 15.56 9.44 -18.19
C SER A 420 15.50 10.77 -18.92
N THR A 421 16.26 10.86 -19.99
CA THR A 421 16.12 11.85 -21.06
C THR A 421 16.39 11.17 -22.40
N MET A 422 16.10 11.82 -23.50
CA MET A 422 16.23 11.23 -24.82
C MET A 422 16.98 12.13 -25.78
N ARG A 423 17.67 11.51 -26.74
CA ARG A 423 18.17 12.24 -27.93
C ARG A 423 17.01 12.51 -28.85
N ARG A 424 16.84 13.77 -29.23
CA ARG A 424 15.80 14.19 -30.16
C ARG A 424 16.31 14.02 -31.59
N THR A 425 15.84 12.96 -32.26
CA THR A 425 16.29 12.56 -33.59
C THR A 425 15.16 12.52 -34.60
N THR A 426 13.93 12.82 -34.22
CA THR A 426 12.72 12.73 -35.06
C THR A 426 12.21 14.12 -35.40
N PRO A 427 12.01 14.46 -36.71
CA PRO A 427 11.36 15.70 -37.09
C PRO A 427 9.95 15.85 -36.47
N PRO A 428 9.51 17.09 -36.20
CA PRO A 428 10.21 18.37 -36.43
C PRO A 428 11.15 18.79 -35.28
N PHE A 429 11.37 17.96 -34.29
CA PHE A 429 12.01 18.32 -33.02
C PHE A 429 13.51 17.98 -32.97
N ILE A 430 14.17 17.97 -34.11
CA ILE A 430 15.62 17.76 -34.16
C ILE A 430 16.33 19.08 -33.82
N PRO A 431 17.18 19.12 -32.78
CA PRO A 431 17.95 20.32 -32.41
C PRO A 431 18.89 20.74 -33.54
N LEU A 432 18.95 22.04 -33.86
CA LEU A 432 19.90 22.57 -34.82
C LEU A 432 21.35 22.39 -34.38
N ASP A 433 21.60 22.55 -33.06
CA ASP A 433 22.90 22.25 -32.48
C ASP A 433 22.89 20.83 -31.86
N THR A 434 22.88 19.84 -32.77
CA THR A 434 22.84 18.42 -32.38
C THR A 434 24.02 18.02 -31.49
N LEU A 435 25.22 18.63 -31.69
CA LEU A 435 26.37 18.33 -30.85
C LEU A 435 26.15 18.76 -29.40
N MET A 436 25.67 19.98 -29.19
CA MET A 436 25.38 20.51 -27.87
C MET A 436 24.22 19.76 -27.18
N HIS A 437 23.17 19.42 -27.93
CA HIS A 437 22.09 18.58 -27.44
C HIS A 437 22.60 17.23 -26.94
N ASN A 438 23.39 16.54 -27.74
CA ASN A 438 23.97 15.26 -27.33
C ASN A 438 24.87 15.37 -26.09
N ARG A 439 25.62 16.46 -25.93
CA ARG A 439 26.39 16.74 -24.71
C ARG A 439 25.49 16.97 -23.51
N SER A 440 24.37 17.68 -23.68
CA SER A 440 23.38 17.93 -22.65
C SER A 440 22.75 16.62 -22.15
N VAL A 441 22.37 15.71 -23.08
CA VAL A 441 21.82 14.38 -22.73
C VAL A 441 22.83 13.55 -21.95
N ASP A 442 24.10 13.47 -22.42
CA ASP A 442 25.15 12.74 -21.72
C ASP A 442 25.41 13.31 -20.33
N TYR A 443 25.48 14.65 -20.22
CA TYR A 443 25.75 15.35 -18.98
C TYR A 443 24.60 15.17 -17.96
N TRP A 444 23.35 15.34 -18.37
CA TRP A 444 22.19 15.14 -17.53
C TRP A 444 22.12 13.70 -16.97
N THR A 445 22.26 12.71 -17.88
CA THR A 445 22.24 11.29 -17.48
C THR A 445 23.31 10.99 -16.43
N LYS A 446 24.54 11.46 -16.67
CA LYS A 446 25.65 11.32 -15.71
C LYS A 446 25.36 12.03 -14.39
N PHE A 447 24.85 13.27 -14.45
CA PHE A 447 24.65 14.12 -13.29
C PHE A 447 23.58 13.55 -12.35
N VAL A 448 22.41 13.21 -12.88
CA VAL A 448 21.31 12.64 -12.09
C VAL A 448 21.72 11.31 -11.44
N THR A 449 22.34 10.41 -12.23
CA THR A 449 22.85 9.14 -11.72
C THR A 449 23.83 9.35 -10.56
N LYS A 450 24.83 10.24 -10.75
CA LYS A 450 25.85 10.53 -9.75
C LYS A 450 25.25 11.14 -8.50
N THR A 451 24.36 12.12 -8.66
CA THR A 451 23.75 12.83 -7.53
C THR A 451 22.87 11.89 -6.71
N ALA A 452 22.09 11.03 -7.36
CA ALA A 452 21.31 10.00 -6.67
C ALA A 452 22.22 9.08 -5.85
N LYS A 453 23.26 8.52 -6.44
CA LYS A 453 24.22 7.67 -5.75
C LYS A 453 24.95 8.36 -4.58
N THR A 454 25.38 9.58 -4.79
CA THR A 454 26.05 10.38 -3.75
C THR A 454 25.15 10.61 -2.52
N ASN A 455 23.85 10.68 -2.76
CA ASN A 455 22.83 10.79 -1.71
C ASN A 455 22.31 9.43 -1.20
N GLY A 456 22.94 8.31 -1.56
CA GLY A 456 22.58 6.98 -1.05
C GLY A 456 21.32 6.40 -1.65
N MET A 457 20.83 6.97 -2.75
CA MET A 457 19.67 6.45 -3.49
C MET A 457 20.09 5.35 -4.47
N LEU A 458 19.14 4.51 -4.89
CA LEU A 458 19.29 3.45 -5.88
C LEU A 458 18.72 3.93 -7.22
N PRO A 459 19.51 4.40 -8.21
CA PRO A 459 19.00 4.91 -9.47
C PRO A 459 18.67 3.78 -10.46
N PHE A 460 17.44 3.80 -11.02
CA PHE A 460 16.95 2.91 -12.06
C PHE A 460 16.64 3.71 -13.32
N PHE A 461 17.53 3.67 -14.30
CA PHE A 461 17.36 4.38 -15.56
C PHE A 461 16.13 3.85 -16.33
N TRP A 462 15.25 4.77 -16.79
CA TRP A 462 14.07 4.41 -17.58
C TRP A 462 14.49 4.09 -19.02
N GLU A 463 14.55 2.79 -19.32
CA GLU A 463 15.01 2.28 -20.62
C GLU A 463 13.83 1.68 -21.39
N VAL A 464 13.56 2.23 -22.60
CA VAL A 464 12.46 1.83 -23.49
C VAL A 464 12.96 1.57 -24.93
N GLY A 465 14.23 1.19 -25.09
CA GLY A 465 14.86 0.94 -26.40
C GLY A 465 15.67 2.11 -26.94
N GLN A 466 15.88 3.19 -26.16
CA GLN A 466 16.75 4.29 -26.59
C GLN A 466 18.23 3.97 -26.39
N MET A 467 18.61 3.29 -25.30
CA MET A 467 19.99 2.94 -24.98
C MET A 467 20.38 1.55 -25.46
N LEU A 468 19.46 0.59 -25.36
CA LEU A 468 19.68 -0.81 -25.71
C LEU A 468 18.85 -1.20 -26.94
N ASP A 469 19.45 -1.96 -27.85
CA ASP A 469 18.71 -2.79 -28.81
C ASP A 469 18.44 -4.14 -28.12
N ARG A 470 17.25 -4.25 -27.55
CA ARG A 470 16.84 -5.43 -26.77
C ARG A 470 16.67 -6.68 -27.66
N ALA A 471 16.32 -6.50 -28.95
CA ALA A 471 16.15 -7.64 -29.87
C ALA A 471 17.49 -8.33 -30.18
N ASN A 472 18.55 -7.54 -30.31
CA ASN A 472 19.89 -8.02 -30.68
C ASN A 472 20.85 -8.14 -29.48
N ASN A 473 20.44 -7.74 -28.26
CA ASN A 473 21.27 -7.74 -27.06
C ASN A 473 22.57 -6.95 -27.25
N VAL A 474 22.45 -5.70 -27.73
CA VAL A 474 23.59 -4.80 -27.92
C VAL A 474 23.30 -3.40 -27.39
N ILE A 475 24.35 -2.66 -27.04
CA ILE A 475 24.25 -1.26 -26.69
C ILE A 475 24.08 -0.45 -27.99
N LYS A 476 22.92 0.20 -28.13
CA LYS A 476 22.56 1.03 -29.29
C LYS A 476 23.10 2.45 -29.16
N ASP A 477 23.00 3.06 -27.98
CA ASP A 477 23.57 4.37 -27.66
C ASP A 477 24.73 4.22 -26.66
N GLN A 478 25.95 4.06 -27.23
CA GLN A 478 27.15 3.91 -26.43
C GLN A 478 27.46 5.14 -25.56
N ARG A 479 27.09 6.35 -26.02
CA ARG A 479 27.34 7.60 -25.28
C ARG A 479 26.46 7.66 -24.04
N MET A 480 25.18 7.34 -24.17
CA MET A 480 24.23 7.30 -23.05
C MET A 480 24.65 6.23 -22.01
N TYR A 481 25.01 5.04 -22.48
CA TYR A 481 25.54 3.99 -21.62
C TYR A 481 26.81 4.43 -20.87
N ASN A 482 27.76 5.07 -21.58
CA ASN A 482 29.00 5.58 -20.97
C ASN A 482 28.69 6.68 -19.92
N ALA A 483 27.72 7.55 -20.18
CA ALA A 483 27.29 8.58 -19.25
C ALA A 483 26.69 7.97 -17.98
N LEU A 484 25.84 6.96 -18.14
CA LEU A 484 25.26 6.20 -17.02
C LEU A 484 26.35 5.54 -16.17
N VAL A 485 27.28 4.79 -16.80
CA VAL A 485 28.43 4.16 -16.14
C VAL A 485 29.29 5.19 -15.38
N ALA A 486 29.56 6.35 -16.01
CA ALA A 486 30.34 7.43 -15.41
C ALA A 486 29.64 8.11 -14.22
N GLY A 487 28.31 8.15 -14.21
CA GLY A 487 27.52 8.63 -13.09
C GLY A 487 27.46 7.62 -11.95
N TYR A 488 27.53 6.34 -12.28
CA TYR A 488 27.47 5.26 -11.29
C TYR A 488 28.80 5.05 -10.52
N LYS A 489 29.94 5.39 -11.12
CA LYS A 489 31.29 5.39 -10.51
C LYS A 489 31.49 6.60 -9.59
#